data_4934cdd545e7a2e3a1e59a6c96e18341
#
_entry.id   4934cdd545e7a2e3a1e59a6c96e18341
#
_cell.length_a   1.000
_cell.length_b   1.000
_cell.length_c   1.000
_cell.angle_alpha   90.00
_cell.angle_beta   90.00
_cell.angle_gamma   90.00
#
_symmetry.space_group_name_H-M   'P 1'
#
loop_
_entity.id
_entity.type
_entity.pdbx_description
1 polymer ?
#
loop_
_entity_poly.entity_id
_entity_poly.type
_entity_poly.pdbx_seq_one_letter_code
_entity_poly.pdbx_strand_id
1 'polypeptide(L)'
;MRGFFIDVQGTLIDDKNFLPLPGSIEFLEYLNSKNIPFVLITNNTKRPSDEFKTYLKTLGFNFKYYIDPLMVIKDYLKSAKIAAYGNEKFLKALSSLGFELDFENPESVVLGIKLYSNDEFSEIIDFLLKGCELVGMHKTSLYSKDGKRYPGLGAILEMLKYATGKDYVTVGKPSISFFERAREYLKLNYDKITIISDDLIGDLLPAKDLGMKTALVLSGKIKSKNEIIKQPDYIYENLDDLLKHWRENGEETFRA
;
A
#
# COMPACT_ATOMS: atom_id res chain seq x y z
N MET A 1 -2.80 -6.80 24.25
CA MET A 1 -2.70 -5.49 23.53
C MET A 1 -2.92 -5.77 22.06
N ARG A 2 -3.79 -5.04 21.41
CA ARG A 2 -4.03 -5.08 19.95
C ARG A 2 -3.39 -3.87 19.29
N GLY A 3 -3.06 -3.99 17.98
CA GLY A 3 -2.54 -2.90 17.18
C GLY A 3 -3.27 -2.81 15.85
N PHE A 4 -3.02 -1.72 15.10
CA PHE A 4 -3.69 -1.49 13.84
C PHE A 4 -2.71 -1.21 12.71
N PHE A 5 -3.01 -1.77 11.54
CA PHE A 5 -2.56 -1.26 10.27
C PHE A 5 -3.71 -0.47 9.65
N ILE A 6 -3.45 0.78 9.29
CA ILE A 6 -4.48 1.68 8.79
C ILE A 6 -4.05 2.18 7.42
N ASP A 7 -4.81 1.82 6.39
CA ASP A 7 -4.57 2.36 5.07
C ASP A 7 -4.83 3.86 5.02
N VAL A 8 -4.21 4.55 4.06
CA VAL A 8 -4.27 6.01 3.96
C VAL A 8 -5.29 6.45 2.92
N GLN A 9 -5.10 6.10 1.63
CA GLN A 9 -5.97 6.54 0.56
C GLN A 9 -7.26 5.73 0.52
N GLY A 10 -8.41 6.41 0.48
CA GLY A 10 -9.72 5.78 0.55
C GLY A 10 -10.17 5.43 1.96
N THR A 11 -9.27 5.52 2.96
CA THR A 11 -9.51 5.19 4.37
C THR A 11 -9.38 6.42 5.28
N LEU A 12 -8.23 7.08 5.29
CA LEU A 12 -7.99 8.31 6.06
C LEU A 12 -8.24 9.58 5.23
N ILE A 13 -7.86 9.56 3.96
CA ILE A 13 -8.02 10.67 3.02
C ILE A 13 -8.70 10.19 1.74
N ASP A 14 -9.44 11.07 1.09
CA ASP A 14 -10.03 10.76 -0.20
C ASP A 14 -8.99 10.70 -1.33
N ASP A 15 -9.28 9.89 -2.36
CA ASP A 15 -8.34 9.62 -3.47
C ASP A 15 -8.18 10.79 -4.46
N LYS A 16 -9.12 11.74 -4.48
CA LYS A 16 -9.16 12.83 -5.46
C LYS A 16 -8.52 14.10 -4.92
N ASN A 17 -9.02 14.57 -3.78
CA ASN A 17 -8.65 15.87 -3.20
C ASN A 17 -7.59 15.69 -2.11
N PHE A 18 -7.37 14.46 -1.67
CA PHE A 18 -6.45 14.13 -0.57
C PHE A 18 -6.82 14.79 0.77
N LEU A 19 -8.11 15.10 0.97
CA LEU A 19 -8.63 15.68 2.19
C LEU A 19 -9.07 14.58 3.19
N PRO A 20 -9.07 14.88 4.51
CA PRO A 20 -9.50 13.92 5.52
C PRO A 20 -10.93 13.43 5.28
N LEU A 21 -11.14 12.13 5.42
CA LEU A 21 -12.45 11.49 5.39
C LEU A 21 -13.14 11.59 6.77
N PRO A 22 -14.47 11.47 6.85
CA PRO A 22 -15.22 11.58 8.10
C PRO A 22 -14.67 10.65 9.19
N GLY A 23 -14.39 11.19 10.38
CA GLY A 23 -13.93 10.48 11.55
C GLY A 23 -12.45 10.06 11.53
N SER A 24 -11.70 10.35 10.45
CA SER A 24 -10.34 9.87 10.28
C SER A 24 -9.34 10.51 11.27
N ILE A 25 -9.44 11.79 11.52
CA ILE A 25 -8.60 12.50 12.48
C ILE A 25 -8.97 12.04 13.89
N GLU A 26 -10.26 12.09 14.24
CA GLU A 26 -10.78 11.72 15.55
C GLU A 26 -10.47 10.27 15.92
N PHE A 27 -10.45 9.38 14.93
CA PHE A 27 -10.09 7.98 15.14
C PHE A 27 -8.62 7.83 15.55
N LEU A 28 -7.67 8.50 14.86
CA LEU A 28 -6.26 8.47 15.24
C LEU A 28 -6.01 9.15 16.60
N GLU A 29 -6.71 10.26 16.89
CA GLU A 29 -6.66 10.90 18.20
C GLU A 29 -7.14 9.96 19.31
N TYR A 30 -8.22 9.23 19.06
CA TYR A 30 -8.72 8.23 20.00
C TYR A 30 -7.70 7.11 20.25
N LEU A 31 -7.08 6.54 19.20
CA LEU A 31 -6.03 5.54 19.34
C LEU A 31 -4.86 6.07 20.18
N ASN A 32 -4.40 7.29 19.88
CA ASN A 32 -3.33 7.95 20.64
C ASN A 32 -3.70 8.17 22.11
N SER A 33 -4.94 8.63 22.40
CA SER A 33 -5.41 8.86 23.76
C SER A 33 -5.47 7.59 24.62
N LYS A 34 -5.67 6.44 23.96
CA LYS A 34 -5.71 5.12 24.60
C LYS A 34 -4.37 4.38 24.55
N ASN A 35 -3.31 5.01 24.01
CA ASN A 35 -2.01 4.38 23.78
C ASN A 35 -2.09 3.08 22.96
N ILE A 36 -3.02 2.99 22.02
CA ILE A 36 -3.18 1.84 21.15
C ILE A 36 -2.22 2.01 19.96
N PRO A 37 -1.29 1.06 19.74
CA PRO A 37 -0.29 1.20 18.71
C PRO A 37 -0.88 0.99 17.31
N PHE A 38 -0.47 1.83 16.35
CA PHE A 38 -0.86 1.69 14.95
C PHE A 38 0.25 2.14 14.00
N VAL A 39 0.18 1.65 12.76
CA VAL A 39 1.04 2.04 11.64
C VAL A 39 0.15 2.49 10.50
N LEU A 40 0.44 3.64 9.93
CA LEU A 40 -0.13 4.05 8.66
C LEU A 40 0.57 3.30 7.53
N ILE A 41 -0.20 2.60 6.71
CA ILE A 41 0.28 1.81 5.58
C ILE A 41 -0.28 2.35 4.28
N THR A 42 0.52 2.49 3.24
CA THR A 42 0.04 3.01 1.95
C THR A 42 0.87 2.47 0.78
N ASN A 43 0.28 2.39 -0.41
CA ASN A 43 0.99 2.15 -1.67
C ASN A 43 1.40 3.47 -2.37
N ASN A 44 1.63 4.56 -1.61
CA ASN A 44 2.15 5.79 -2.18
C ASN A 44 3.53 5.58 -2.79
N THR A 45 3.65 5.90 -4.08
CA THR A 45 4.92 5.89 -4.85
C THR A 45 5.15 7.18 -5.60
N LYS A 46 4.21 8.15 -5.49
CA LYS A 46 4.23 9.40 -6.27
C LYS A 46 4.88 10.56 -5.54
N ARG A 47 4.98 10.48 -4.22
CA ARG A 47 5.60 11.51 -3.37
C ARG A 47 6.68 10.86 -2.52
N PRO A 48 7.85 11.49 -2.33
CA PRO A 48 8.82 11.03 -1.35
C PRO A 48 8.17 10.80 0.03
N SER A 49 8.59 9.75 0.73
CA SER A 49 7.96 9.32 1.98
C SER A 49 7.88 10.44 3.02
N ASP A 50 8.96 11.25 3.17
CA ASP A 50 8.98 12.35 4.15
C ASP A 50 8.06 13.50 3.77
N GLU A 51 7.93 13.82 2.48
CA GLU A 51 6.98 14.82 1.99
C GLU A 51 5.54 14.37 2.24
N PHE A 52 5.24 13.09 1.98
CA PHE A 52 3.88 12.59 2.20
C PHE A 52 3.52 12.50 3.69
N LYS A 53 4.46 12.08 4.54
CA LYS A 53 4.30 12.13 6.00
C LYS A 53 4.05 13.55 6.50
N THR A 54 4.83 14.51 6.01
CA THR A 54 4.65 15.93 6.36
C THR A 54 3.28 16.42 5.92
N TYR A 55 2.88 16.10 4.69
CA TYR A 55 1.56 16.46 4.19
C TYR A 55 0.44 15.90 5.08
N LEU A 56 0.47 14.63 5.44
CA LEU A 56 -0.53 14.02 6.35
C LEU A 56 -0.58 14.74 7.70
N LYS A 57 0.56 15.15 8.25
CA LYS A 57 0.61 15.93 9.48
C LYS A 57 -0.01 17.32 9.32
N THR A 58 0.15 18.00 8.17
CA THR A 58 -0.52 19.29 7.92
C THR A 58 -2.03 19.17 7.83
N LEU A 59 -2.57 18.00 7.53
CA LEU A 59 -4.00 17.70 7.57
C LEU A 59 -4.54 17.42 8.98
N GLY A 60 -3.70 17.39 10.00
CA GLY A 60 -4.08 17.14 11.38
C GLY A 60 -3.85 15.69 11.86
N PHE A 61 -3.32 14.81 11.02
CA PHE A 61 -3.06 13.43 11.43
C PHE A 61 -1.85 13.33 12.35
N ASN A 62 -2.04 12.83 13.57
CA ASN A 62 -0.99 12.55 14.52
C ASN A 62 -0.66 11.06 14.54
N PHE A 63 0.52 10.68 14.03
CA PHE A 63 0.99 9.31 13.97
C PHE A 63 2.50 9.21 14.20
N LYS A 64 2.94 8.08 14.75
CA LYS A 64 4.34 7.77 15.00
C LYS A 64 4.95 6.92 13.89
N TYR A 65 4.21 5.93 13.40
CA TYR A 65 4.69 4.95 12.44
C TYR A 65 3.96 5.05 11.10
N TYR A 66 4.73 4.99 10.05
CA TYR A 66 4.27 5.05 8.67
C TYR A 66 5.18 4.18 7.80
N ILE A 67 4.61 3.54 6.79
CA ILE A 67 5.37 2.76 5.81
C ILE A 67 4.73 2.88 4.42
N ASP A 68 5.59 2.97 3.40
CA ASP A 68 5.25 2.92 1.99
C ASP A 68 6.27 2.09 1.21
N PRO A 69 6.00 1.77 -0.08
CA PRO A 69 6.92 0.99 -0.89
C PRO A 69 8.29 1.64 -1.11
N LEU A 70 8.40 2.98 -1.05
CA LEU A 70 9.67 3.68 -1.22
C LEU A 70 10.61 3.44 -0.02
N MET A 71 10.07 3.27 1.18
CA MET A 71 10.86 2.89 2.35
C MET A 71 11.33 1.43 2.24
N VAL A 72 10.45 0.53 1.79
CA VAL A 72 10.77 -0.89 1.67
C VAL A 72 11.80 -1.15 0.56
N ILE A 73 11.65 -0.52 -0.62
CA ILE A 73 12.60 -0.71 -1.72
C ILE A 73 14.00 -0.23 -1.37
N LYS A 74 14.12 0.84 -0.60
CA LYS A 74 15.41 1.36 -0.14
C LYS A 74 16.17 0.34 0.71
N ASP A 75 15.45 -0.40 1.56
CA ASP A 75 16.05 -1.44 2.40
C ASP A 75 16.26 -2.75 1.61
N TYR A 76 15.43 -3.00 0.59
CA TYR A 76 15.45 -4.23 -0.20
C TYR A 76 16.58 -4.27 -1.23
N LEU A 77 16.69 -3.24 -2.07
CA LEU A 77 17.71 -3.19 -3.13
C LEU A 77 19.06 -2.83 -2.54
N LYS A 78 20.06 -3.66 -2.84
CA LYS A 78 21.45 -3.45 -2.40
C LYS A 78 22.25 -2.59 -3.36
N SER A 79 21.90 -2.63 -4.65
CA SER A 79 22.52 -1.80 -5.68
C SER A 79 21.76 -0.51 -5.90
N ALA A 80 22.51 0.56 -6.20
CA ALA A 80 21.93 1.83 -6.59
C ALA A 80 21.54 1.89 -8.09
N LYS A 81 22.09 1.01 -8.95
CA LYS A 81 21.87 1.02 -10.40
C LYS A 81 20.64 0.25 -10.82
N ILE A 82 19.63 0.98 -11.27
CA ILE A 82 18.33 0.40 -11.62
C ILE A 82 17.82 0.93 -12.96
N ALA A 83 17.17 0.09 -13.76
CA ALA A 83 16.28 0.54 -14.82
C ALA A 83 14.88 0.73 -14.21
N ALA A 84 14.42 1.98 -14.11
CA ALA A 84 13.15 2.27 -13.47
C ALA A 84 12.13 2.83 -14.46
N TYR A 85 10.91 2.27 -14.44
CA TYR A 85 9.82 2.66 -15.31
C TYR A 85 8.62 3.11 -14.48
N GLY A 86 8.21 4.35 -14.65
CA GLY A 86 7.10 4.94 -13.90
C GLY A 86 6.80 6.37 -14.38
N ASN A 87 5.94 7.08 -13.66
CA ASN A 87 5.74 8.49 -13.93
C ASN A 87 6.91 9.34 -13.39
N GLU A 88 7.03 10.58 -13.85
CA GLU A 88 8.12 11.47 -13.48
C GLU A 88 8.30 11.65 -11.96
N LYS A 89 7.18 11.75 -11.21
CA LYS A 89 7.22 11.90 -9.75
C LYS A 89 7.80 10.68 -9.06
N PHE A 90 7.48 9.49 -9.57
CA PHE A 90 8.05 8.24 -9.07
C PHE A 90 9.55 8.16 -9.34
N LEU A 91 10.00 8.48 -10.55
CA LEU A 91 11.42 8.47 -10.89
C LEU A 91 12.21 9.46 -10.04
N LYS A 92 11.68 10.67 -9.82
CA LYS A 92 12.25 11.66 -8.90
C LYS A 92 12.33 11.14 -7.45
N ALA A 93 11.29 10.44 -6.99
CA ALA A 93 11.30 9.84 -5.66
C ALA A 93 12.39 8.77 -5.51
N LEU A 94 12.59 7.91 -6.52
CA LEU A 94 13.70 6.93 -6.51
C LEU A 94 15.06 7.61 -6.51
N SER A 95 15.27 8.63 -7.35
CA SER A 95 16.53 9.39 -7.37
C SER A 95 16.80 10.07 -6.02
N SER A 96 15.78 10.58 -5.33
CA SER A 96 15.93 11.18 -4.00
C SER A 96 16.32 10.17 -2.91
N LEU A 97 16.08 8.88 -3.14
CA LEU A 97 16.52 7.79 -2.28
C LEU A 97 17.97 7.34 -2.56
N GLY A 98 18.61 7.92 -3.57
CA GLY A 98 19.99 7.60 -3.97
C GLY A 98 20.09 6.54 -5.07
N PHE A 99 18.98 6.17 -5.74
CA PHE A 99 19.04 5.29 -6.88
C PHE A 99 19.47 6.05 -8.14
N GLU A 100 20.37 5.42 -8.92
CA GLU A 100 20.87 5.87 -10.21
C GLU A 100 20.09 5.15 -11.32
N LEU A 101 19.49 5.92 -12.24
CA LEU A 101 18.83 5.34 -13.42
C LEU A 101 19.89 4.94 -14.44
N ASP A 102 20.05 3.63 -14.63
CA ASP A 102 21.00 3.05 -15.58
C ASP A 102 20.22 2.12 -16.53
N PHE A 103 20.14 2.49 -17.80
CA PHE A 103 19.49 1.69 -18.84
C PHE A 103 20.50 0.94 -19.74
N GLU A 104 21.80 1.02 -19.44
CA GLU A 104 22.81 0.25 -20.14
C GLU A 104 23.14 -1.06 -19.39
N ASN A 105 23.40 -0.96 -18.09
CA ASN A 105 23.78 -2.08 -17.24
C ASN A 105 23.06 -2.05 -15.88
N PRO A 106 21.71 -2.15 -15.85
CA PRO A 106 20.99 -2.17 -14.59
C PRO A 106 21.17 -3.51 -13.88
N GLU A 107 21.19 -3.50 -12.55
CA GLU A 107 21.13 -4.70 -11.75
C GLU A 107 19.70 -5.16 -11.45
N SER A 108 18.76 -4.22 -11.42
CA SER A 108 17.35 -4.50 -11.20
C SER A 108 16.46 -3.63 -12.09
N VAL A 109 15.32 -4.18 -12.48
CA VAL A 109 14.23 -3.46 -13.15
C VAL A 109 13.16 -3.13 -12.14
N VAL A 110 12.89 -1.83 -11.95
CA VAL A 110 11.90 -1.34 -10.96
C VAL A 110 10.69 -0.75 -11.66
N LEU A 111 9.52 -1.31 -11.41
CA LEU A 111 8.28 -0.90 -12.06
C LEU A 111 7.33 -0.16 -11.11
N GLY A 112 6.94 1.07 -11.50
CA GLY A 112 5.84 1.83 -10.93
C GLY A 112 4.62 1.85 -11.84
N ILE A 113 3.52 2.43 -11.38
CA ILE A 113 2.30 2.51 -12.18
C ILE A 113 2.39 3.57 -13.29
N LYS A 114 2.18 3.17 -14.54
CA LYS A 114 2.08 4.03 -15.72
C LYS A 114 1.40 3.30 -16.88
N LEU A 115 1.16 3.99 -17.99
CA LEU A 115 0.89 3.35 -19.28
C LEU A 115 2.25 3.04 -19.92
N TYR A 116 2.50 1.77 -20.16
CA TYR A 116 3.74 1.27 -20.78
C TYR A 116 3.57 1.19 -22.29
N SER A 117 4.64 1.54 -23.03
CA SER A 117 4.72 1.30 -24.47
C SER A 117 5.24 -0.11 -24.77
N ASN A 118 5.04 -0.57 -26.02
CA ASN A 118 5.60 -1.84 -26.46
C ASN A 118 7.14 -1.84 -26.45
N ASP A 119 7.76 -0.70 -26.75
CA ASP A 119 9.22 -0.56 -26.75
C ASP A 119 9.78 -0.69 -25.32
N GLU A 120 9.11 -0.09 -24.34
CA GLU A 120 9.48 -0.28 -22.92
C GLU A 120 9.32 -1.74 -22.49
N PHE A 121 8.26 -2.43 -22.91
CA PHE A 121 8.13 -3.86 -22.61
C PHE A 121 9.23 -4.69 -23.24
N SER A 122 9.64 -4.37 -24.49
CA SER A 122 10.76 -5.03 -25.15
C SER A 122 12.06 -4.85 -24.37
N GLU A 123 12.37 -3.62 -23.97
CA GLU A 123 13.56 -3.31 -23.18
C GLU A 123 13.56 -3.99 -21.82
N ILE A 124 12.43 -3.96 -21.10
CA ILE A 124 12.25 -4.66 -19.82
C ILE A 124 12.50 -6.16 -19.99
N ILE A 125 11.91 -6.78 -21.01
CA ILE A 125 12.08 -8.21 -21.29
C ILE A 125 13.57 -8.53 -21.52
N ASP A 126 14.28 -7.71 -22.30
CA ASP A 126 15.69 -7.92 -22.56
C ASP A 126 16.53 -7.86 -21.28
N PHE A 127 16.26 -6.92 -20.37
CA PHE A 127 16.93 -6.87 -19.06
C PHE A 127 16.64 -8.11 -18.23
N LEU A 128 15.38 -8.57 -18.19
CA LEU A 128 15.01 -9.76 -17.43
C LEU A 128 15.66 -11.03 -17.98
N LEU A 129 15.76 -11.16 -19.31
CA LEU A 129 16.44 -12.30 -19.94
C LEU A 129 17.94 -12.27 -19.73
N LYS A 130 18.55 -11.09 -19.56
CA LYS A 130 19.97 -10.92 -19.16
C LYS A 130 20.20 -11.21 -17.66
N GLY A 131 19.15 -11.39 -16.87
CA GLY A 131 19.26 -11.80 -15.45
C GLY A 131 18.97 -10.70 -14.44
N CYS A 132 18.52 -9.52 -14.85
CA CYS A 132 18.06 -8.48 -13.92
C CYS A 132 16.88 -8.96 -13.07
N GLU A 133 16.86 -8.57 -11.80
CA GLU A 133 15.73 -8.81 -10.90
C GLU A 133 14.55 -7.90 -11.27
N LEU A 134 13.33 -8.44 -11.25
CA LEU A 134 12.11 -7.68 -11.46
C LEU A 134 11.47 -7.29 -10.14
N VAL A 135 11.38 -5.98 -9.86
CA VAL A 135 10.80 -5.43 -8.65
C VAL A 135 9.61 -4.54 -8.99
N GLY A 136 8.43 -4.89 -8.47
CA GLY A 136 7.22 -4.09 -8.56
C GLY A 136 6.95 -3.30 -7.28
N MET A 137 6.55 -2.05 -7.41
CA MET A 137 6.24 -1.21 -6.26
C MET A 137 5.01 -1.67 -5.48
N HIS A 138 4.08 -2.38 -6.12
CA HIS A 138 2.89 -2.98 -5.51
C HIS A 138 2.26 -4.02 -6.45
N LYS A 139 1.25 -4.77 -5.96
CA LYS A 139 0.58 -5.82 -6.75
C LYS A 139 -0.91 -5.50 -7.05
N THR A 140 -1.24 -4.27 -7.35
CA THR A 140 -2.61 -3.88 -7.73
C THR A 140 -2.99 -4.49 -9.09
N SER A 141 -4.15 -5.15 -9.17
CA SER A 141 -4.62 -5.83 -10.39
C SER A 141 -5.15 -4.86 -11.45
N LEU A 142 -5.90 -3.86 -11.03
CA LEU A 142 -6.50 -2.82 -11.88
C LEU A 142 -6.28 -1.43 -11.28
N TYR A 143 -6.20 -0.40 -12.12
CA TYR A 143 -6.33 0.98 -11.69
C TYR A 143 -7.27 1.76 -12.59
N SER A 144 -7.88 2.81 -12.05
CA SER A 144 -8.80 3.68 -12.80
C SER A 144 -8.12 5.02 -13.08
N LYS A 145 -8.26 5.51 -14.32
CA LYS A 145 -7.83 6.83 -14.74
C LYS A 145 -8.85 7.38 -15.75
N ASP A 146 -9.32 8.59 -15.54
CA ASP A 146 -10.25 9.29 -16.43
C ASP A 146 -11.51 8.45 -16.75
N GLY A 147 -12.06 7.77 -15.75
CA GLY A 147 -13.23 6.90 -15.87
C GLY A 147 -13.00 5.56 -16.60
N LYS A 148 -11.78 5.28 -17.04
CA LYS A 148 -11.39 4.03 -17.71
C LYS A 148 -10.61 3.13 -16.76
N ARG A 149 -10.71 1.82 -16.96
CA ARG A 149 -9.96 0.79 -16.24
C ARG A 149 -8.76 0.32 -17.06
N TYR A 150 -7.62 0.21 -16.39
CA TYR A 150 -6.36 -0.22 -16.98
C TYR A 150 -5.76 -1.38 -16.16
N PRO A 151 -4.92 -2.24 -16.78
CA PRO A 151 -4.12 -3.20 -16.03
C PRO A 151 -3.31 -2.50 -14.95
N GLY A 152 -3.43 -2.97 -13.74
CA GLY A 152 -2.58 -2.52 -12.63
C GLY A 152 -1.19 -3.11 -12.73
N LEU A 153 -0.29 -2.64 -11.88
CA LEU A 153 1.10 -3.09 -11.89
C LEU A 153 1.22 -4.61 -11.66
N GLY A 154 0.38 -5.20 -10.80
CA GLY A 154 0.36 -6.64 -10.58
C GLY A 154 0.06 -7.44 -11.86
N ALA A 155 -0.88 -6.96 -12.70
CA ALA A 155 -1.18 -7.62 -13.98
C ALA A 155 0.01 -7.54 -14.95
N ILE A 156 0.74 -6.41 -14.95
CA ILE A 156 1.95 -6.23 -15.77
C ILE A 156 3.07 -7.16 -15.30
N LEU A 157 3.27 -7.29 -13.99
CA LEU A 157 4.27 -8.20 -13.41
C LEU A 157 4.00 -9.65 -13.77
N GLU A 158 2.74 -10.09 -13.70
CA GLU A 158 2.34 -11.45 -14.11
C GLU A 158 2.54 -11.68 -15.62
N MET A 159 2.24 -10.67 -16.46
CA MET A 159 2.50 -10.72 -17.89
C MET A 159 4.01 -10.89 -18.18
N LEU A 160 4.86 -10.10 -17.53
CA LEU A 160 6.32 -10.19 -17.69
C LEU A 160 6.87 -11.52 -17.18
N LYS A 161 6.37 -12.01 -16.04
CA LYS A 161 6.70 -13.35 -15.53
C LYS A 161 6.31 -14.44 -16.55
N TYR A 162 5.10 -14.36 -17.11
CA TYR A 162 4.65 -15.31 -18.13
C TYR A 162 5.54 -15.26 -19.38
N ALA A 163 5.89 -14.08 -19.86
CA ALA A 163 6.69 -13.88 -21.06
C ALA A 163 8.15 -14.35 -20.91
N THR A 164 8.75 -14.15 -19.74
CA THR A 164 10.19 -14.37 -19.52
C THR A 164 10.53 -15.60 -18.68
N GLY A 165 9.55 -16.19 -18.01
CA GLY A 165 9.76 -17.23 -17.00
C GLY A 165 10.48 -16.75 -15.73
N LYS A 166 10.69 -15.43 -15.56
CA LYS A 166 11.36 -14.85 -14.39
C LYS A 166 10.36 -14.46 -13.34
N ASP A 167 10.63 -14.83 -12.08
CA ASP A 167 9.85 -14.36 -10.94
C ASP A 167 10.08 -12.87 -10.66
N TYR A 168 9.18 -12.30 -9.87
CA TYR A 168 9.27 -10.90 -9.44
C TYR A 168 9.05 -10.78 -7.94
N VAL A 169 9.51 -9.68 -7.37
CA VAL A 169 9.26 -9.28 -5.98
C VAL A 169 8.38 -8.03 -5.97
N THR A 170 7.53 -7.89 -4.96
CA THR A 170 6.79 -6.64 -4.72
C THR A 170 7.13 -6.09 -3.34
N VAL A 171 7.38 -4.77 -3.29
CA VAL A 171 7.80 -4.07 -2.06
C VAL A 171 6.69 -3.28 -1.38
N GLY A 172 5.50 -3.25 -1.97
CA GLY A 172 4.30 -2.63 -1.39
C GLY A 172 3.22 -3.65 -1.06
N LYS A 173 2.08 -3.17 -0.56
CA LYS A 173 0.92 -4.02 -0.30
C LYS A 173 0.48 -4.76 -1.58
N PRO A 174 0.13 -6.03 -1.50
CA PRO A 174 -0.02 -6.88 -0.31
C PRO A 174 1.19 -7.79 -0.02
N SER A 175 2.43 -7.39 -0.34
CA SER A 175 3.56 -8.29 -0.12
C SER A 175 3.79 -8.61 1.36
N ILE A 176 4.24 -9.84 1.63
CA ILE A 176 4.56 -10.28 2.99
C ILE A 176 5.67 -9.41 3.57
N SER A 177 6.70 -9.08 2.78
CA SER A 177 7.81 -8.22 3.22
C SER A 177 7.33 -6.83 3.68
N PHE A 178 6.34 -6.26 3.01
CA PHE A 178 5.73 -5.00 3.41
C PHE A 178 5.01 -5.12 4.77
N PHE A 179 4.17 -6.15 4.93
CA PHE A 179 3.45 -6.35 6.19
C PHE A 179 4.38 -6.74 7.35
N GLU A 180 5.43 -7.53 7.10
CA GLU A 180 6.45 -7.83 8.11
C GLU A 180 7.17 -6.55 8.56
N ARG A 181 7.56 -5.68 7.63
CA ARG A 181 8.18 -4.41 7.96
C ARG A 181 7.25 -3.48 8.76
N ALA A 182 5.95 -3.45 8.43
CA ALA A 182 4.95 -2.74 9.22
C ALA A 182 4.78 -3.35 10.62
N ARG A 183 4.79 -4.69 10.72
CA ARG A 183 4.65 -5.42 11.99
C ARG A 183 5.80 -5.16 12.96
N GLU A 184 7.03 -4.99 12.45
CA GLU A 184 8.20 -4.65 13.27
C GLU A 184 8.01 -3.38 14.13
N TYR A 185 7.28 -2.38 13.61
CA TYR A 185 6.97 -1.18 14.38
C TYR A 185 6.07 -1.45 15.57
N LEU A 186 5.14 -2.39 15.46
CA LEU A 186 4.19 -2.73 16.53
C LEU A 186 4.75 -3.78 17.50
N LYS A 187 5.67 -4.63 17.04
CA LYS A 187 6.19 -5.79 17.77
C LYS A 187 5.08 -6.73 18.24
N LEU A 188 4.06 -6.93 17.40
CA LEU A 188 2.91 -7.78 17.66
C LEU A 188 2.86 -8.92 16.64
N ASN A 189 2.24 -10.04 17.01
CA ASN A 189 1.89 -11.09 16.05
C ASN A 189 0.67 -10.66 15.22
N TYR A 190 0.51 -11.23 14.04
CA TYR A 190 -0.59 -10.89 13.11
C TYR A 190 -1.98 -11.09 13.72
N ASP A 191 -2.18 -12.13 14.54
CA ASP A 191 -3.44 -12.39 15.25
C ASP A 191 -3.84 -11.30 16.26
N LYS A 192 -2.91 -10.38 16.59
CA LYS A 192 -3.12 -9.19 17.43
C LYS A 192 -3.24 -7.90 16.64
N ILE A 193 -3.21 -7.98 15.31
CA ILE A 193 -3.29 -6.82 14.43
C ILE A 193 -4.63 -6.84 13.70
N THR A 194 -5.29 -5.69 13.66
CA THR A 194 -6.45 -5.45 12.79
C THR A 194 -6.03 -4.49 11.69
N ILE A 195 -6.24 -4.89 10.43
CA ILE A 195 -6.05 -4.00 9.29
C ILE A 195 -7.37 -3.31 8.95
N ILE A 196 -7.32 -1.99 8.75
CA ILE A 196 -8.45 -1.16 8.34
C ILE A 196 -8.12 -0.60 6.96
N SER A 197 -8.96 -0.87 5.96
CA SER A 197 -8.77 -0.42 4.59
C SER A 197 -10.09 -0.40 3.82
N ASP A 198 -10.13 0.36 2.74
CA ASP A 198 -11.19 0.38 1.71
C ASP A 198 -10.97 -0.66 0.61
N ASP A 199 -9.77 -1.26 0.56
CA ASP A 199 -9.37 -2.23 -0.47
C ASP A 199 -9.48 -3.67 0.02
N LEU A 200 -10.65 -4.28 -0.27
CA LEU A 200 -10.92 -5.67 0.11
C LEU A 200 -9.91 -6.65 -0.51
N ILE A 201 -9.66 -6.52 -1.80
CA ILE A 201 -8.84 -7.50 -2.57
C ILE A 201 -7.34 -7.23 -2.39
N GLY A 202 -6.95 -5.97 -2.46
CA GLY A 202 -5.53 -5.59 -2.43
C GLY A 202 -4.93 -5.56 -1.04
N ASP A 203 -5.73 -5.39 0.01
CA ASP A 203 -5.25 -5.24 1.39
C ASP A 203 -5.83 -6.28 2.33
N LEU A 204 -7.18 -6.34 2.43
CA LEU A 204 -7.83 -7.07 3.52
C LEU A 204 -7.75 -8.59 3.36
N LEU A 205 -8.02 -9.13 2.17
CA LEU A 205 -7.98 -10.58 1.96
C LEU A 205 -6.55 -11.14 2.15
N PRO A 206 -5.50 -10.53 1.56
CA PRO A 206 -4.13 -10.99 1.83
C PRO A 206 -3.71 -10.86 3.31
N ALA A 207 -4.14 -9.81 3.99
CA ALA A 207 -3.88 -9.65 5.42
C ALA A 207 -4.60 -10.71 6.28
N LYS A 208 -5.82 -11.10 5.87
CA LYS A 208 -6.58 -12.18 6.51
C LYS A 208 -5.86 -13.53 6.37
N ASP A 209 -5.27 -13.79 5.21
CA ASP A 209 -4.50 -15.01 4.96
C ASP A 209 -3.23 -15.08 5.84
N LEU A 210 -2.71 -13.93 6.29
CA LEU A 210 -1.63 -13.83 7.28
C LEU A 210 -2.11 -13.95 8.75
N GLY A 211 -3.42 -14.07 8.98
CA GLY A 211 -4.01 -14.21 10.31
C GLY A 211 -4.42 -12.90 10.99
N MET A 212 -4.40 -11.76 10.27
CA MET A 212 -4.91 -10.49 10.79
C MET A 212 -6.45 -10.47 10.80
N LYS A 213 -7.04 -9.70 11.70
CA LYS A 213 -8.44 -9.29 11.59
C LYS A 213 -8.58 -8.18 10.57
N THR A 214 -9.72 -8.13 9.88
CA THR A 214 -9.96 -7.23 8.76
C THR A 214 -11.18 -6.36 8.98
N ALA A 215 -11.04 -5.05 8.83
CA ALA A 215 -12.12 -4.07 8.91
C ALA A 215 -12.19 -3.29 7.60
N LEU A 216 -13.26 -3.50 6.84
CA LEU A 216 -13.56 -2.77 5.61
C LEU A 216 -14.27 -1.47 5.94
N VAL A 217 -13.80 -0.36 5.37
CA VAL A 217 -14.54 0.92 5.33
C VAL A 217 -15.05 1.19 3.92
N LEU A 218 -16.31 1.61 3.81
CA LEU A 218 -17.00 1.83 2.53
C LEU A 218 -16.76 3.25 1.97
N SER A 219 -15.63 3.87 2.35
CA SER A 219 -15.28 5.25 2.00
C SER A 219 -14.47 5.42 0.72
N GLY A 220 -13.96 4.32 0.14
CA GLY A 220 -13.03 4.38 -0.99
C GLY A 220 -13.38 3.49 -2.18
N LYS A 221 -12.64 2.42 -2.42
CA LYS A 221 -12.80 1.49 -3.56
C LYS A 221 -14.11 0.72 -3.50
N ILE A 222 -14.43 0.16 -2.34
CA ILE A 222 -15.71 -0.48 -2.06
C ILE A 222 -16.63 0.59 -1.44
N LYS A 223 -17.77 0.83 -2.04
CA LYS A 223 -18.72 1.86 -1.62
C LYS A 223 -20.05 1.32 -1.13
N SER A 224 -20.30 0.04 -1.35
CA SER A 224 -21.53 -0.60 -0.91
C SER A 224 -21.29 -2.07 -0.54
N LYS A 225 -22.13 -2.58 0.37
CA LYS A 225 -22.07 -3.97 0.79
C LYS A 225 -22.32 -4.96 -0.36
N ASN A 226 -23.00 -4.54 -1.43
CA ASN A 226 -23.25 -5.36 -2.60
C ASN A 226 -22.00 -5.64 -3.46
N GLU A 227 -20.93 -4.86 -3.28
CA GLU A 227 -19.66 -5.03 -3.97
C GLU A 227 -18.72 -6.02 -3.26
N ILE A 228 -19.12 -6.50 -2.07
CA ILE A 228 -18.31 -7.39 -1.24
C ILE A 228 -18.39 -8.81 -1.77
N ILE A 229 -17.28 -9.29 -2.36
CA ILE A 229 -17.19 -10.64 -2.95
C ILE A 229 -16.76 -11.72 -1.95
N LYS A 230 -16.12 -11.33 -0.83
CA LYS A 230 -15.70 -12.20 0.27
C LYS A 230 -15.76 -11.40 1.57
N GLN A 231 -16.33 -11.97 2.61
CA GLN A 231 -16.59 -11.25 3.86
C GLN A 231 -15.32 -10.92 4.63
N PRO A 232 -15.06 -9.63 4.93
CA PRO A 232 -14.11 -9.23 5.97
C PRO A 232 -14.68 -9.56 7.36
N ASP A 233 -13.89 -9.42 8.41
CA ASP A 233 -14.39 -9.67 9.77
C ASP A 233 -15.36 -8.58 10.22
N TYR A 234 -15.12 -7.31 9.80
CA TYR A 234 -15.94 -6.15 10.16
C TYR A 234 -16.19 -5.24 8.94
N ILE A 235 -17.32 -4.54 8.93
CA ILE A 235 -17.71 -3.59 7.87
C ILE A 235 -18.29 -2.35 8.52
N TYR A 236 -17.75 -1.18 8.15
CA TYR A 236 -18.19 0.15 8.60
C TYR A 236 -18.38 1.08 7.41
N GLU A 237 -19.26 2.05 7.53
CA GLU A 237 -19.45 3.06 6.49
C GLU A 237 -18.19 3.94 6.30
N ASN A 238 -17.55 4.29 7.43
CA ASN A 238 -16.30 5.07 7.49
C ASN A 238 -15.69 4.96 8.90
N LEU A 239 -14.63 5.73 9.17
CA LEU A 239 -13.96 5.71 10.47
C LEU A 239 -14.77 6.38 11.59
N ASP A 240 -15.70 7.30 11.28
CA ASP A 240 -16.62 7.86 12.27
C ASP A 240 -17.60 6.78 12.78
N ASP A 241 -18.15 5.97 11.88
CA ASP A 241 -19.03 4.84 12.20
C ASP A 241 -18.29 3.80 13.06
N LEU A 242 -17.05 3.43 12.66
CA LEU A 242 -16.19 2.54 13.44
C LEU A 242 -15.92 3.10 14.83
N LEU A 243 -15.59 4.39 14.95
CA LEU A 243 -15.29 5.03 16.23
C LEU A 243 -16.50 5.08 17.15
N LYS A 244 -17.70 5.36 16.63
CA LYS A 244 -18.95 5.31 17.38
C LYS A 244 -19.20 3.91 17.94
N HIS A 245 -19.12 2.91 17.06
CA HIS A 245 -19.30 1.51 17.45
C HIS A 245 -18.28 1.08 18.53
N TRP A 246 -17.02 1.53 18.42
CA TRP A 246 -16.00 1.22 19.43
C TRP A 246 -16.28 1.90 20.78
N ARG A 247 -16.75 3.15 20.79
CA ARG A 247 -17.11 3.85 22.03
C ARG A 247 -18.28 3.18 22.77
N GLU A 248 -19.19 2.59 22.02
CA GLU A 248 -20.37 1.88 22.58
C GLU A 248 -19.99 0.47 23.10
N ASN A 249 -19.16 -0.28 22.40
CA ASN A 249 -18.88 -1.70 22.66
C ASN A 249 -17.47 -1.97 23.22
N GLY A 250 -16.63 -0.95 23.36
CA GLY A 250 -15.27 -1.06 23.88
C GLY A 250 -14.38 -2.01 23.06
N GLU A 251 -13.49 -2.73 23.74
CA GLU A 251 -12.59 -3.70 23.10
C GLU A 251 -13.31 -4.91 22.48
N GLU A 252 -14.59 -5.13 22.80
CA GLU A 252 -15.38 -6.20 22.18
C GLU A 252 -15.65 -5.97 20.70
N THR A 253 -15.55 -4.73 20.22
CA THR A 253 -15.68 -4.37 18.81
C THR A 253 -14.82 -5.24 17.88
N PHE A 254 -13.67 -5.72 18.34
CA PHE A 254 -12.76 -6.56 17.56
C PHE A 254 -12.54 -7.96 18.19
N ARG A 255 -13.43 -8.36 19.12
CA ARG A 255 -13.52 -9.73 19.63
C ARG A 255 -14.56 -10.47 18.81
N ALA A 256 -14.16 -11.30 17.91
CA ALA A 256 -14.98 -12.35 17.31
C ALA A 256 -14.11 -13.58 17.12
#